data_0d1110d8e6bf5ec350168e06ff34f9b5
#
_entry.id   0d1110d8e6bf5ec350168e06ff34f9b5
#
_cell.length_a   1.000
_cell.length_b   1.000
_cell.length_c   1.000
_cell.angle_alpha   90.00
_cell.angle_beta   90.00
_cell.angle_gamma   90.00
#
_symmetry.space_group_name_H-M   'P 1'
#
loop_
_entity.id
_entity.type
_entity.pdbx_description
1 polymer ?
#
loop_
_entity_poly.entity_id
_entity_poly.type
_entity_poly.pdbx_seq_one_letter_code
_entity_poly.pdbx_strand_id
1 'polypeptide(L)'
;MNRLILMSLGVMAISACNTNPFLEEWKGEYAFPPFDKIKTSDYVPAVKAGIKQQSDEINAIVSNNEAPTFANTIAAYELSGETLSKVLGVLYNVSESDATPEMQTIMDEVTPLVTESTDNIFMNKAFFERVKAVYADSSSLDREQYMVTKKLYSRFIDNGVALADNEQVRFKEINAELASLSQKFGNNLLAENNAFKETIGIPVSSYPVFMTTCDDRAKREAAFKAYSSRGNHDNANDTKQILLDIIRLRTEKAQMLGYSCAADMILNDKMAHDHSTVDTFLDKIMVKAVAKAKGEILSMQKFMDKDIESGILPEGSKIQPWDWWYYSEKVRKAEYDLNEEETKPYFELNNVRNGVFKAAEMLYDIKIEQVNDLPVYNSEVETFKVSDKDGGLIGIFMTDYLPRSVKRGGAWMSNFRDQYTDAAGNDIRPIIVNVCNFGQPDDTVKLLSIDEIQTAFHEFGHALHGLLTKCHYKDVSGTSVAHDFV
;
A
#
# COMPACT_ATOMS: atom_id res chain seq x y z
N MET A 1 57.88 -47.24 -35.62
CA MET A 1 57.81 -46.35 -34.45
C MET A 1 56.56 -45.50 -34.57
N ASN A 2 55.44 -46.02 -34.11
CA ASN A 2 54.14 -45.33 -34.16
C ASN A 2 53.92 -44.59 -32.85
N ARG A 3 53.73 -43.27 -32.94
CA ARG A 3 53.20 -42.49 -31.78
C ARG A 3 51.69 -42.31 -31.95
N LEU A 4 50.95 -42.98 -31.11
CA LEU A 4 49.54 -42.70 -30.89
C LEU A 4 49.39 -41.35 -30.12
N ILE A 5 48.65 -40.41 -30.71
CA ILE A 5 48.19 -39.18 -30.05
C ILE A 5 46.79 -39.51 -29.50
N LEU A 6 46.67 -39.64 -28.17
CA LEU A 6 45.38 -39.65 -27.49
C LEU A 6 44.86 -38.19 -27.46
N MET A 7 43.81 -37.92 -28.23
CA MET A 7 42.97 -36.72 -28.01
C MET A 7 42.03 -37.01 -26.85
N SER A 8 42.28 -36.36 -25.71
CA SER A 8 41.33 -36.29 -24.63
C SER A 8 40.26 -35.25 -24.99
N LEU A 9 39.05 -35.70 -25.34
CA LEU A 9 37.88 -34.83 -25.37
C LEU A 9 37.53 -34.43 -23.92
N GLY A 10 37.90 -33.23 -23.54
CA GLY A 10 37.39 -32.58 -22.36
C GLY A 10 35.92 -32.18 -22.61
N VAL A 11 34.98 -32.90 -22.02
CA VAL A 11 33.59 -32.46 -21.90
C VAL A 11 33.59 -31.29 -20.94
N MET A 12 33.58 -30.05 -21.50
CA MET A 12 33.19 -28.88 -20.70
C MET A 12 31.72 -29.06 -20.35
N ALA A 13 31.46 -29.48 -19.12
CA ALA A 13 30.16 -29.34 -18.51
C ALA A 13 29.92 -27.82 -18.40
N ILE A 14 29.09 -27.26 -19.29
CA ILE A 14 28.51 -25.93 -19.13
C ILE A 14 27.52 -26.09 -17.94
N SER A 15 28.01 -25.86 -16.72
CA SER A 15 27.17 -25.53 -15.61
C SER A 15 26.44 -24.22 -16.02
N ALA A 16 25.20 -24.34 -16.42
CA ALA A 16 24.30 -23.19 -16.45
C ALA A 16 24.23 -22.67 -15.00
N CYS A 17 25.07 -21.69 -14.66
CA CYS A 17 24.87 -20.88 -13.48
C CYS A 17 23.49 -20.25 -13.66
N ASN A 18 22.52 -20.74 -12.91
CA ASN A 18 21.22 -20.08 -12.75
C ASN A 18 21.52 -18.81 -11.95
N THR A 19 21.82 -17.71 -12.65
CA THR A 19 22.07 -16.43 -12.02
C THR A 19 20.72 -15.87 -11.53
N ASN A 20 20.71 -15.33 -10.31
CA ASN A 20 19.51 -14.75 -9.73
C ASN A 20 19.11 -13.47 -10.51
N PRO A 21 17.90 -13.40 -11.10
CA PRO A 21 17.48 -12.28 -11.96
C PRO A 21 17.51 -10.91 -11.28
N PHE A 22 17.39 -10.84 -9.96
CA PHE A 22 17.46 -9.59 -9.20
C PHE A 22 18.89 -9.03 -9.11
N LEU A 23 19.91 -9.86 -9.25
CA LEU A 23 21.32 -9.46 -9.18
C LEU A 23 21.88 -9.05 -10.55
N GLU A 24 21.07 -9.16 -11.60
CA GLU A 24 21.42 -8.75 -12.95
C GLU A 24 20.77 -7.41 -13.30
N GLU A 25 21.35 -6.72 -14.29
CA GLU A 25 20.72 -5.57 -14.91
C GLU A 25 19.51 -6.04 -15.73
N TRP A 26 18.35 -5.44 -15.49
CA TRP A 26 17.16 -5.71 -16.30
C TRP A 26 17.28 -5.03 -17.65
N LYS A 27 17.26 -5.85 -18.69
CA LYS A 27 17.49 -5.41 -20.08
C LYS A 27 16.17 -5.16 -20.80
N GLY A 28 16.24 -4.42 -21.91
CA GLY A 28 15.09 -4.09 -22.74
C GLY A 28 14.69 -2.63 -22.64
N GLU A 29 13.75 -2.22 -23.48
CA GLU A 29 13.35 -0.81 -23.65
C GLU A 29 12.90 -0.15 -22.33
N TYR A 30 12.28 -0.94 -21.43
CA TYR A 30 11.69 -0.42 -20.19
C TYR A 30 12.46 -0.84 -18.94
N ALA A 31 13.51 -1.65 -19.04
CA ALA A 31 14.16 -2.32 -17.91
C ALA A 31 13.09 -2.90 -16.95
N PHE A 32 12.18 -3.70 -17.52
CA PHE A 32 10.99 -4.26 -16.85
C PHE A 32 11.38 -5.50 -16.03
N PRO A 33 10.72 -5.77 -14.89
CA PRO A 33 10.98 -6.97 -14.10
C PRO A 33 10.78 -8.24 -14.92
N PRO A 34 11.77 -9.16 -14.98
CA PRO A 34 11.67 -10.39 -15.77
C PRO A 34 10.86 -11.46 -15.01
N PHE A 35 9.56 -11.24 -14.83
CA PHE A 35 8.68 -12.12 -14.07
C PHE A 35 8.69 -13.57 -14.54
N ASP A 36 8.95 -13.81 -15.84
CA ASP A 36 9.09 -15.13 -16.43
C ASP A 36 10.32 -15.92 -15.95
N LYS A 37 11.30 -15.24 -15.33
CA LYS A 37 12.56 -15.80 -14.86
C LYS A 37 12.67 -15.84 -13.34
N ILE A 38 11.93 -14.96 -12.65
CA ILE A 38 11.96 -14.87 -11.18
C ILE A 38 11.29 -16.09 -10.56
N LYS A 39 11.98 -16.71 -9.61
CA LYS A 39 11.48 -17.84 -8.80
C LYS A 39 11.38 -17.42 -7.34
N THR A 40 10.52 -18.07 -6.60
CA THR A 40 10.37 -17.89 -5.15
C THR A 40 11.69 -18.04 -4.40
N SER A 41 12.55 -18.97 -4.84
CA SER A 41 13.90 -19.20 -4.27
C SER A 41 14.89 -18.04 -4.49
N ASP A 42 14.58 -17.09 -5.35
CA ASP A 42 15.50 -15.98 -5.70
C ASP A 42 15.38 -14.80 -4.72
N TYR A 43 14.23 -14.64 -4.03
CA TYR A 43 13.95 -13.47 -3.21
C TYR A 43 14.89 -13.34 -2.01
N VAL A 44 14.96 -14.34 -1.13
CA VAL A 44 15.75 -14.27 0.10
C VAL A 44 17.25 -14.04 -0.17
N PRO A 45 17.89 -14.78 -1.10
CA PRO A 45 19.29 -14.51 -1.46
C PRO A 45 19.50 -13.10 -2.02
N ALA A 46 18.56 -12.60 -2.86
CA ALA A 46 18.66 -11.26 -3.42
C ALA A 46 18.49 -10.16 -2.36
N VAL A 47 17.56 -10.33 -1.42
CA VAL A 47 17.41 -9.41 -0.28
C VAL A 47 18.68 -9.36 0.55
N LYS A 48 19.27 -10.51 0.91
CA LYS A 48 20.53 -10.57 1.66
C LYS A 48 21.68 -9.88 0.93
N ALA A 49 21.77 -10.10 -0.38
CA ALA A 49 22.78 -9.45 -1.22
C ALA A 49 22.55 -7.93 -1.32
N GLY A 50 21.30 -7.50 -1.51
CA GLY A 50 20.92 -6.09 -1.58
C GLY A 50 21.15 -5.34 -0.26
N ILE A 51 20.84 -5.96 0.88
CA ILE A 51 21.15 -5.41 2.22
C ILE A 51 22.67 -5.23 2.38
N LYS A 52 23.45 -6.24 1.99
CA LYS A 52 24.91 -6.14 2.06
C LYS A 52 25.43 -5.01 1.19
N GLN A 53 24.98 -4.92 -0.05
CA GLN A 53 25.37 -3.86 -0.98
C GLN A 53 25.04 -2.48 -0.39
N GLN A 54 23.81 -2.26 0.07
CA GLN A 54 23.41 -0.99 0.66
C GLN A 54 24.24 -0.65 1.92
N SER A 55 24.52 -1.64 2.77
CA SER A 55 25.38 -1.45 3.94
C SER A 55 26.80 -1.00 3.54
N ASP A 56 27.38 -1.61 2.51
CA ASP A 56 28.70 -1.23 1.99
C ASP A 56 28.69 0.21 1.43
N GLU A 57 27.64 0.60 0.71
CA GLU A 57 27.43 1.95 0.17
C GLU A 57 27.26 3.00 1.29
N ILE A 58 26.47 2.71 2.33
CA ILE A 58 26.32 3.56 3.51
C ILE A 58 27.68 3.71 4.25
N ASN A 59 28.42 2.63 4.40
CA ASN A 59 29.75 2.67 5.02
C ASN A 59 30.72 3.55 4.21
N ALA A 60 30.63 3.55 2.88
CA ALA A 60 31.41 4.44 2.02
C ALA A 60 31.04 5.92 2.24
N ILE A 61 29.74 6.24 2.39
CA ILE A 61 29.28 7.59 2.72
C ILE A 61 29.84 8.02 4.09
N VAL A 62 29.72 7.16 5.10
CA VAL A 62 30.17 7.44 6.48
C VAL A 62 31.68 7.63 6.58
N SER A 63 32.46 6.81 5.85
CA SER A 63 33.92 6.84 5.87
C SER A 63 34.53 7.92 4.95
N ASN A 64 33.72 8.67 4.20
CA ASN A 64 34.22 9.75 3.36
C ASN A 64 34.80 10.89 4.23
N ASN A 65 36.09 11.19 4.06
CA ASN A 65 36.81 12.22 4.80
C ASN A 65 36.51 13.65 4.35
N GLU A 66 35.83 13.83 3.22
CA GLU A 66 35.43 15.16 2.74
C GLU A 66 34.29 15.71 3.60
N ALA A 67 34.20 17.04 3.64
CA ALA A 67 33.08 17.73 4.30
C ALA A 67 31.73 17.22 3.72
N PRO A 68 30.71 17.00 4.57
CA PRO A 68 29.40 16.59 4.10
C PRO A 68 28.80 17.63 3.14
N THR A 69 28.37 17.16 1.98
CA THR A 69 27.64 17.94 0.98
C THR A 69 26.36 17.21 0.58
N PHE A 70 25.45 17.87 -0.10
CA PHE A 70 24.29 17.22 -0.65
C PHE A 70 24.69 16.04 -1.55
N ALA A 71 25.65 16.25 -2.43
CA ALA A 71 26.09 15.24 -3.40
C ALA A 71 26.71 14.00 -2.74
N ASN A 72 27.66 14.18 -1.79
CA ASN A 72 28.40 13.05 -1.20
C ASN A 72 27.72 12.43 0.03
N THR A 73 26.52 12.90 0.40
CA THR A 73 25.76 12.41 1.57
C THR A 73 24.32 12.09 1.21
N ILE A 74 23.52 13.06 0.76
CA ILE A 74 22.09 12.88 0.50
C ILE A 74 21.85 12.18 -0.83
N ALA A 75 22.40 12.71 -1.93
CA ALA A 75 22.26 12.10 -3.26
C ALA A 75 22.92 10.71 -3.30
N ALA A 76 24.06 10.52 -2.63
CA ALA A 76 24.69 9.22 -2.51
C ALA A 76 23.80 8.19 -1.80
N TYR A 77 23.06 8.61 -0.76
CA TYR A 77 22.06 7.76 -0.09
C TYR A 77 20.87 7.45 -1.01
N GLU A 78 20.31 8.45 -1.70
CA GLU A 78 19.19 8.27 -2.64
C GLU A 78 19.48 7.23 -3.74
N LEU A 79 20.73 7.14 -4.16
CA LEU A 79 21.19 6.19 -5.18
C LEU A 79 21.60 4.83 -4.59
N SER A 80 21.69 4.71 -3.26
CA SER A 80 22.09 3.46 -2.61
C SER A 80 20.97 2.41 -2.61
N GLY A 81 21.36 1.14 -2.46
CA GLY A 81 20.43 0.01 -2.29
C GLY A 81 19.61 -0.31 -3.54
N GLU A 82 20.11 -0.10 -4.74
CA GLU A 82 19.40 -0.38 -5.98
C GLU A 82 18.90 -1.83 -6.07
N THR A 83 19.77 -2.81 -5.77
CA THR A 83 19.40 -4.23 -5.76
C THR A 83 18.30 -4.52 -4.74
N LEU A 84 18.39 -3.93 -3.53
CA LEU A 84 17.37 -4.09 -2.50
C LEU A 84 16.05 -3.47 -2.94
N SER A 85 16.06 -2.29 -3.53
CA SER A 85 14.86 -1.63 -4.07
C SER A 85 14.18 -2.47 -5.16
N LYS A 86 14.96 -3.05 -6.09
CA LYS A 86 14.43 -3.95 -7.13
C LYS A 86 13.73 -5.17 -6.55
N VAL A 87 14.36 -5.87 -5.62
CA VAL A 87 13.79 -7.10 -5.07
C VAL A 87 12.59 -6.81 -4.17
N LEU A 88 12.64 -5.76 -3.33
CA LEU A 88 11.54 -5.39 -2.46
C LEU A 88 10.34 -4.84 -3.24
N GLY A 89 10.57 -4.06 -4.30
CA GLY A 89 9.51 -3.57 -5.18
C GLY A 89 8.71 -4.72 -5.80
N VAL A 90 9.37 -5.80 -6.23
CA VAL A 90 8.67 -6.99 -6.73
C VAL A 90 8.04 -7.79 -5.60
N LEU A 91 8.80 -8.08 -4.53
CA LEU A 91 8.34 -8.92 -3.42
C LEU A 91 7.08 -8.37 -2.75
N TYR A 92 7.07 -7.10 -2.38
CA TYR A 92 5.93 -6.50 -1.68
C TYR A 92 4.68 -6.45 -2.57
N ASN A 93 4.82 -6.10 -3.84
CA ASN A 93 3.68 -6.09 -4.76
C ASN A 93 3.10 -7.50 -4.97
N VAL A 94 3.96 -8.49 -5.23
CA VAL A 94 3.50 -9.86 -5.48
C VAL A 94 2.98 -10.51 -4.19
N SER A 95 3.55 -10.22 -3.02
CA SER A 95 3.07 -10.76 -1.74
C SER A 95 1.66 -10.27 -1.35
N GLU A 96 1.16 -9.19 -1.94
CA GLU A 96 -0.20 -8.69 -1.71
C GLU A 96 -1.18 -9.09 -2.82
N SER A 97 -0.70 -9.18 -4.07
CA SER A 97 -1.54 -9.49 -5.23
C SER A 97 -1.56 -10.97 -5.60
N ASP A 98 -0.56 -11.75 -5.21
CA ASP A 98 -0.44 -13.20 -5.44
C ASP A 98 0.14 -13.91 -4.20
N ALA A 99 -0.50 -13.71 -3.05
CA ALA A 99 -0.09 -14.08 -1.69
C ALA A 99 -0.18 -15.59 -1.43
N THR A 100 0.59 -16.39 -2.16
CA THR A 100 0.66 -17.83 -1.94
C THR A 100 1.27 -18.16 -0.56
N PRO A 101 1.02 -19.34 0.02
CA PRO A 101 1.66 -19.74 1.29
C PRO A 101 3.19 -19.69 1.24
N GLU A 102 3.79 -19.95 0.08
CA GLU A 102 5.23 -19.85 -0.15
C GLU A 102 5.71 -18.39 -0.07
N MET A 103 4.96 -17.45 -0.68
CA MET A 103 5.26 -16.02 -0.57
C MET A 103 5.14 -15.51 0.87
N GLN A 104 4.16 -15.99 1.63
CA GLN A 104 4.03 -15.65 3.04
C GLN A 104 5.24 -16.12 3.86
N THR A 105 5.73 -17.34 3.59
CA THR A 105 6.96 -17.87 4.24
C THR A 105 8.18 -17.00 3.91
N ILE A 106 8.29 -16.53 2.66
CA ILE A 106 9.37 -15.62 2.25
C ILE A 106 9.25 -14.28 3.00
N MET A 107 8.05 -13.73 3.11
CA MET A 107 7.81 -12.48 3.85
C MET A 107 8.17 -12.61 5.33
N ASP A 108 7.87 -13.75 5.97
CA ASP A 108 8.24 -14.03 7.36
C ASP A 108 9.77 -14.06 7.57
N GLU A 109 10.54 -14.53 6.57
CA GLU A 109 12.01 -14.50 6.62
C GLU A 109 12.58 -13.12 6.28
N VAL A 110 12.03 -12.43 5.30
CA VAL A 110 12.57 -11.17 4.77
C VAL A 110 12.27 -9.99 5.69
N THR A 111 11.08 -9.91 6.26
CA THR A 111 10.66 -8.75 7.06
C THR A 111 11.62 -8.44 8.22
N PRO A 112 12.07 -9.40 9.03
CA PRO A 112 13.06 -9.12 10.09
C PRO A 112 14.40 -8.62 9.55
N LEU A 113 14.87 -9.17 8.41
CA LEU A 113 16.15 -8.76 7.80
C LEU A 113 16.11 -7.30 7.32
N VAL A 114 15.02 -6.91 6.68
CA VAL A 114 14.83 -5.52 6.22
C VAL A 114 14.68 -4.56 7.39
N THR A 115 13.93 -4.96 8.42
CA THR A 115 13.77 -4.16 9.64
C THR A 115 15.10 -3.91 10.33
N GLU A 116 15.90 -4.97 10.53
CA GLU A 116 17.23 -4.85 11.14
C GLU A 116 18.16 -3.95 10.30
N SER A 117 18.14 -4.11 8.97
CA SER A 117 18.92 -3.26 8.06
C SER A 117 18.51 -1.80 8.17
N THR A 118 17.22 -1.51 8.20
CA THR A 118 16.66 -0.17 8.35
C THR A 118 17.09 0.47 9.69
N ASP A 119 16.97 -0.27 10.78
CA ASP A 119 17.42 0.18 12.10
C ASP A 119 18.92 0.48 12.13
N ASN A 120 19.73 -0.37 11.50
CA ASN A 120 21.19 -0.16 11.42
C ASN A 120 21.55 1.11 10.64
N ILE A 121 20.79 1.48 9.60
CA ILE A 121 20.99 2.72 8.86
C ILE A 121 20.57 3.93 9.71
N PHE A 122 19.31 3.94 10.19
CA PHE A 122 18.73 5.13 10.83
C PHE A 122 19.12 5.33 12.29
N MET A 123 19.80 4.38 12.91
CA MET A 123 20.46 4.55 14.21
C MET A 123 21.96 4.79 14.10
N ASN A 124 22.51 4.91 12.89
CA ASN A 124 23.92 5.20 12.66
C ASN A 124 24.22 6.68 12.94
N LYS A 125 24.80 6.96 14.12
CA LYS A 125 25.14 8.32 14.54
C LYS A 125 26.11 9.04 13.61
N ALA A 126 27.09 8.32 13.05
CA ALA A 126 28.08 8.91 12.16
C ALA A 126 27.43 9.35 10.82
N PHE A 127 26.51 8.54 10.31
CA PHE A 127 25.75 8.93 9.12
C PHE A 127 24.81 10.11 9.43
N PHE A 128 24.11 10.06 10.57
CA PHE A 128 23.27 11.17 11.02
C PHE A 128 24.00 12.50 11.11
N GLU A 129 25.22 12.53 11.69
CA GLU A 129 25.99 13.79 11.78
C GLU A 129 26.33 14.37 10.38
N ARG A 130 26.56 13.53 9.37
CA ARG A 130 26.73 14.01 7.99
C ARG A 130 25.44 14.60 7.44
N VAL A 131 24.30 13.91 7.61
CA VAL A 131 22.98 14.40 7.16
C VAL A 131 22.62 15.70 7.88
N LYS A 132 22.83 15.79 9.18
CA LYS A 132 22.61 16.97 10.01
C LYS A 132 23.46 18.17 9.56
N ALA A 133 24.69 17.96 9.18
CA ALA A 133 25.56 19.02 8.65
C ALA A 133 25.01 19.58 7.34
N VAL A 134 24.56 18.73 6.41
CA VAL A 134 23.92 19.18 5.16
C VAL A 134 22.60 19.91 5.43
N TYR A 135 21.79 19.41 6.37
CA TYR A 135 20.52 20.03 6.73
C TYR A 135 20.72 21.42 7.36
N ALA A 136 21.77 21.60 8.18
CA ALA A 136 22.11 22.88 8.79
C ALA A 136 22.54 23.95 7.75
N ASP A 137 23.16 23.53 6.64
CA ASP A 137 23.55 24.42 5.51
C ASP A 137 22.54 24.35 4.34
N SER A 138 21.28 24.15 4.65
CA SER A 138 20.22 23.95 3.65
C SER A 138 19.88 25.19 2.81
N SER A 139 20.42 26.37 3.14
CA SER A 139 20.21 27.61 2.37
C SER A 139 20.80 27.57 0.96
N SER A 140 21.76 26.67 0.71
CA SER A 140 22.38 26.46 -0.60
C SER A 140 21.63 25.45 -1.49
N LEU A 141 20.64 24.75 -0.94
CA LEU A 141 19.88 23.71 -1.61
C LEU A 141 18.70 24.28 -2.40
N ASP A 142 18.41 23.71 -3.56
CA ASP A 142 17.14 23.94 -4.21
C ASP A 142 15.97 23.33 -3.43
N ARG A 143 14.74 23.57 -3.86
CA ARG A 143 13.55 23.10 -3.13
C ARG A 143 13.47 21.59 -3.02
N GLU A 144 13.79 20.86 -4.09
CA GLU A 144 13.74 19.41 -4.11
C GLU A 144 14.82 18.79 -3.23
N GLN A 145 16.05 19.27 -3.35
CA GLN A 145 17.18 18.90 -2.52
C GLN A 145 16.90 19.16 -1.03
N TYR A 146 16.31 20.31 -0.70
CA TYR A 146 15.89 20.62 0.66
C TYR A 146 14.86 19.62 1.18
N MET A 147 13.84 19.28 0.39
CA MET A 147 12.79 18.34 0.82
C MET A 147 13.31 16.95 1.05
N VAL A 148 14.18 16.43 0.17
CA VAL A 148 14.85 15.13 0.35
C VAL A 148 15.71 15.13 1.62
N THR A 149 16.53 16.19 1.79
CA THR A 149 17.40 16.34 2.97
C THR A 149 16.57 16.39 4.26
N LYS A 150 15.48 17.17 4.26
CA LYS A 150 14.55 17.27 5.40
C LYS A 150 13.91 15.92 5.73
N LYS A 151 13.40 15.20 4.71
CA LYS A 151 12.79 13.87 4.92
C LYS A 151 13.80 12.90 5.51
N LEU A 152 15.00 12.84 4.95
CA LEU A 152 16.06 11.97 5.47
C LEU A 152 16.44 12.34 6.91
N TYR A 153 16.63 13.62 7.22
CA TYR A 153 16.90 14.11 8.57
C TYR A 153 15.77 13.69 9.54
N SER A 154 14.51 13.92 9.16
CA SER A 154 13.36 13.55 9.99
C SER A 154 13.29 12.04 10.25
N ARG A 155 13.57 11.19 9.24
CA ARG A 155 13.65 9.74 9.43
C ARG A 155 14.65 9.33 10.50
N PHE A 156 15.82 9.96 10.55
CA PHE A 156 16.80 9.70 11.63
C PHE A 156 16.25 10.06 13.02
N ILE A 157 15.62 11.23 13.13
CA ILE A 157 15.02 11.67 14.39
C ILE A 157 13.90 10.73 14.83
N ASP A 158 12.99 10.39 13.93
CA ASP A 158 11.84 9.53 14.20
C ASP A 158 12.23 8.08 14.53
N ASN A 159 13.44 7.66 14.11
CA ASN A 159 14.03 6.37 14.48
C ASN A 159 14.94 6.45 15.71
N GLY A 160 14.96 7.58 16.42
CA GLY A 160 15.57 7.69 17.74
C GLY A 160 17.10 7.82 17.75
N VAL A 161 17.74 8.26 16.64
CA VAL A 161 19.21 8.44 16.58
C VAL A 161 19.73 9.43 17.61
N ALA A 162 18.92 10.42 17.98
CA ALA A 162 19.27 11.45 18.96
C ALA A 162 19.12 11.00 20.43
N LEU A 163 18.53 9.83 20.67
CA LEU A 163 18.37 9.26 22.01
C LEU A 163 19.71 8.84 22.60
N ALA A 164 19.81 8.85 23.93
CA ALA A 164 20.92 8.25 24.62
C ALA A 164 21.01 6.74 24.39
N ASP A 165 22.19 6.14 24.54
CA ASP A 165 22.40 4.73 24.18
C ASP A 165 21.47 3.76 24.94
N ASN A 166 21.21 4.04 26.23
CA ASN A 166 20.26 3.26 27.03
C ASN A 166 18.83 3.46 26.62
N GLU A 167 18.44 4.62 26.13
CA GLU A 167 17.11 4.90 25.59
C GLU A 167 16.91 4.23 24.22
N GLN A 168 17.95 4.19 23.37
CA GLN A 168 17.89 3.46 22.10
C GLN A 168 17.61 1.96 22.29
N VAL A 169 18.13 1.35 23.36
CA VAL A 169 17.80 -0.06 23.70
C VAL A 169 16.29 -0.19 23.93
N ARG A 170 15.72 0.67 24.79
CA ARG A 170 14.28 0.65 25.08
C ARG A 170 13.43 0.94 23.85
N PHE A 171 13.88 1.87 23.01
CA PHE A 171 13.20 2.22 21.77
C PHE A 171 13.10 1.03 20.79
N LYS A 172 14.19 0.24 20.66
CA LYS A 172 14.21 -1.00 19.87
C LYS A 172 13.27 -2.06 20.45
N GLU A 173 13.25 -2.23 21.77
CA GLU A 173 12.30 -3.14 22.42
C GLU A 173 10.84 -2.76 22.11
N ILE A 174 10.51 -1.47 22.22
CA ILE A 174 9.17 -0.95 21.89
C ILE A 174 8.80 -1.27 20.43
N ASN A 175 9.72 -1.05 19.49
CA ASN A 175 9.47 -1.35 18.07
C ASN A 175 9.21 -2.86 17.86
N ALA A 176 9.98 -3.72 18.48
CA ALA A 176 9.80 -5.18 18.40
C ALA A 176 8.47 -5.63 19.04
N GLU A 177 8.13 -5.09 20.22
CA GLU A 177 6.87 -5.36 20.89
C GLU A 177 5.67 -4.89 20.05
N LEU A 178 5.72 -3.69 19.47
CA LEU A 178 4.67 -3.16 18.60
C LEU A 178 4.47 -4.02 17.34
N ALA A 179 5.55 -4.48 16.72
CA ALA A 179 5.48 -5.38 15.56
C ALA A 179 4.79 -6.70 15.93
N SER A 180 5.20 -7.33 17.04
CA SER A 180 4.61 -8.57 17.54
C SER A 180 3.12 -8.42 17.89
N LEU A 181 2.75 -7.34 18.58
CA LEU A 181 1.37 -7.04 18.95
C LEU A 181 0.49 -6.76 17.72
N SER A 182 1.02 -6.06 16.72
CA SER A 182 0.30 -5.80 15.47
C SER A 182 0.03 -7.09 14.69
N GLN A 183 0.99 -7.98 14.61
CA GLN A 183 0.81 -9.30 13.99
C GLN A 183 -0.22 -10.13 14.75
N LYS A 184 -0.15 -10.17 16.09
CA LYS A 184 -1.11 -10.87 16.93
C LYS A 184 -2.52 -10.32 16.78
N PHE A 185 -2.66 -8.99 16.71
CA PHE A 185 -3.94 -8.33 16.44
C PHE A 185 -4.54 -8.80 15.10
N GLY A 186 -3.74 -8.79 14.05
CA GLY A 186 -4.17 -9.24 12.71
C GLY A 186 -4.61 -10.70 12.69
N ASN A 187 -3.85 -11.58 13.31
CA ASN A 187 -4.18 -13.01 13.41
C ASN A 187 -5.47 -13.25 14.19
N ASN A 188 -5.65 -12.57 15.33
CA ASN A 188 -6.87 -12.67 16.12
C ASN A 188 -8.09 -12.15 15.34
N LEU A 189 -7.95 -11.01 14.65
CA LEU A 189 -9.03 -10.48 13.80
C LEU A 189 -9.39 -11.41 12.65
N LEU A 190 -8.41 -12.09 12.05
CA LEU A 190 -8.67 -13.09 11.02
C LEU A 190 -9.47 -14.29 11.58
N ALA A 191 -9.11 -14.78 12.75
CA ALA A 191 -9.85 -15.85 13.43
C ALA A 191 -11.30 -15.41 13.73
N GLU A 192 -11.51 -14.20 14.22
CA GLU A 192 -12.83 -13.61 14.46
C GLU A 192 -13.66 -13.42 13.17
N ASN A 193 -13.01 -13.08 12.04
CA ASN A 193 -13.67 -13.03 10.74
C ASN A 193 -14.15 -14.42 10.28
N ASN A 194 -13.39 -15.45 10.55
CA ASN A 194 -13.80 -16.83 10.27
C ASN A 194 -14.96 -17.28 11.17
N ALA A 195 -14.90 -16.96 12.47
CA ALA A 195 -15.99 -17.22 13.40
C ALA A 195 -17.29 -16.47 13.02
N PHE A 196 -17.18 -15.24 12.55
CA PHE A 196 -18.31 -14.49 11.98
C PHE A 196 -18.95 -15.26 10.81
N LYS A 197 -18.15 -15.76 9.87
CA LYS A 197 -18.64 -16.54 8.74
C LYS A 197 -19.35 -17.82 9.17
N GLU A 198 -18.80 -18.51 10.15
CA GLU A 198 -19.42 -19.74 10.71
C GLU A 198 -20.74 -19.44 11.40
N THR A 199 -20.84 -18.33 12.11
CA THR A 199 -22.03 -17.94 12.89
C THR A 199 -23.16 -17.37 12.04
N ILE A 200 -22.82 -16.49 11.09
CA ILE A 200 -23.80 -15.72 10.29
C ILE A 200 -24.05 -16.39 8.92
N GLY A 201 -23.13 -17.23 8.46
CA GLY A 201 -23.24 -17.96 7.19
C GLY A 201 -22.77 -17.16 5.96
N ILE A 202 -22.21 -15.96 6.17
CA ILE A 202 -21.65 -15.13 5.10
C ILE A 202 -20.24 -14.64 5.47
N PRO A 203 -19.32 -14.44 4.51
CA PRO A 203 -18.04 -13.82 4.81
C PRO A 203 -18.20 -12.34 5.17
N VAL A 204 -17.23 -11.79 5.89
CA VAL A 204 -17.21 -10.38 6.30
C VAL A 204 -17.31 -9.43 5.10
N SER A 205 -16.71 -9.78 3.97
CA SER A 205 -16.80 -9.00 2.71
C SER A 205 -18.23 -8.84 2.18
N SER A 206 -19.10 -9.79 2.44
CA SER A 206 -20.52 -9.75 2.03
C SER A 206 -21.41 -9.02 3.04
N TYR A 207 -20.88 -8.56 4.19
CA TYR A 207 -21.68 -7.90 5.22
C TYR A 207 -22.43 -6.65 4.72
N PRO A 208 -21.84 -5.71 3.93
CA PRO A 208 -22.56 -4.55 3.44
C PRO A 208 -23.77 -4.93 2.57
N VAL A 209 -23.58 -5.84 1.62
CA VAL A 209 -24.67 -6.33 0.73
C VAL A 209 -25.76 -7.01 1.55
N PHE A 210 -25.38 -7.86 2.51
CA PHE A 210 -26.35 -8.52 3.39
C PHE A 210 -27.19 -7.52 4.19
N MET A 211 -26.53 -6.51 4.80
CA MET A 211 -27.22 -5.48 5.59
C MET A 211 -28.17 -4.62 4.74
N THR A 212 -27.86 -4.43 3.47
CA THR A 212 -28.65 -3.65 2.52
C THR A 212 -29.87 -4.44 2.01
N THR A 213 -29.72 -5.75 1.77
CA THR A 213 -30.71 -6.54 1.01
C THR A 213 -31.53 -7.53 1.87
N CYS A 214 -31.09 -7.85 3.09
CA CYS A 214 -31.77 -8.82 3.94
C CYS A 214 -33.05 -8.23 4.54
N ASP A 215 -34.22 -8.76 4.17
CA ASP A 215 -35.53 -8.31 4.69
C ASP A 215 -35.75 -8.66 6.16
N ASP A 216 -35.11 -9.73 6.65
CA ASP A 216 -35.26 -10.20 8.03
C ASP A 216 -34.46 -9.33 9.02
N ARG A 217 -35.17 -8.49 9.76
CA ARG A 217 -34.60 -7.57 10.74
C ARG A 217 -33.81 -8.27 11.84
N ALA A 218 -34.27 -9.44 12.30
CA ALA A 218 -33.58 -10.18 13.36
C ALA A 218 -32.23 -10.74 12.87
N LYS A 219 -32.16 -11.16 11.60
CA LYS A 219 -30.89 -11.58 10.98
C LYS A 219 -29.94 -10.40 10.80
N ARG A 220 -30.43 -9.21 10.40
CA ARG A 220 -29.60 -8.00 10.34
C ARG A 220 -29.05 -7.63 11.73
N GLU A 221 -29.89 -7.68 12.77
CA GLU A 221 -29.46 -7.44 14.15
C GLU A 221 -28.39 -8.43 14.60
N ALA A 222 -28.57 -9.72 14.35
CA ALA A 222 -27.59 -10.75 14.68
C ALA A 222 -26.26 -10.52 13.93
N ALA A 223 -26.32 -10.24 12.63
CA ALA A 223 -25.14 -9.95 11.82
C ALA A 223 -24.41 -8.67 12.31
N PHE A 224 -25.15 -7.60 12.63
CA PHE A 224 -24.58 -6.37 13.16
C PHE A 224 -23.84 -6.61 14.49
N LYS A 225 -24.49 -7.31 15.43
CA LYS A 225 -23.90 -7.62 16.74
C LYS A 225 -22.64 -8.48 16.58
N ALA A 226 -22.71 -9.53 15.78
CA ALA A 226 -21.55 -10.38 15.52
C ALA A 226 -20.41 -9.62 14.81
N TYR A 227 -20.72 -8.74 13.87
CA TYR A 227 -19.75 -7.93 13.16
C TYR A 227 -19.05 -6.92 14.08
N SER A 228 -19.81 -6.20 14.89
CA SER A 228 -19.31 -5.11 15.75
C SER A 228 -18.61 -5.59 17.02
N SER A 229 -18.82 -6.86 17.43
CA SER A 229 -18.18 -7.44 18.61
C SER A 229 -16.92 -8.25 18.31
N ARG A 230 -16.46 -8.32 17.06
CA ARG A 230 -15.24 -9.05 16.70
C ARG A 230 -14.04 -8.55 17.51
N GLY A 231 -13.26 -9.48 18.06
CA GLY A 231 -12.13 -9.18 18.94
C GLY A 231 -12.53 -8.71 20.35
N ASN A 232 -13.82 -8.83 20.74
CA ASN A 232 -14.36 -8.43 22.03
C ASN A 232 -15.25 -9.53 22.66
N HIS A 233 -14.73 -10.76 22.74
CA HIS A 233 -15.49 -11.91 23.21
C HIS A 233 -14.90 -12.56 24.48
N ASP A 234 -13.89 -11.97 25.11
CA ASP A 234 -13.17 -12.52 26.27
C ASP A 234 -12.66 -13.97 26.04
N ASN A 235 -12.28 -14.26 24.78
CA ASN A 235 -11.76 -15.55 24.33
C ASN A 235 -10.27 -15.45 23.91
N ALA A 236 -9.71 -16.54 23.35
CA ALA A 236 -8.31 -16.56 22.92
C ALA A 236 -7.98 -15.54 21.79
N ASN A 237 -9.00 -15.09 21.05
CA ASN A 237 -8.87 -14.11 19.96
C ASN A 237 -9.22 -12.69 20.36
N ASP A 238 -9.44 -12.44 21.67
CA ASP A 238 -9.75 -11.09 22.16
C ASP A 238 -8.60 -10.12 21.85
N THR A 239 -8.95 -8.92 21.40
CA THR A 239 -7.98 -7.90 20.97
C THR A 239 -7.89 -6.70 21.91
N LYS A 240 -8.73 -6.61 22.93
CA LYS A 240 -8.80 -5.44 23.81
C LYS A 240 -7.48 -5.13 24.50
N GLN A 241 -6.86 -6.15 25.14
CA GLN A 241 -5.59 -5.96 25.83
C GLN A 241 -4.46 -5.64 24.83
N ILE A 242 -4.45 -6.29 23.66
CA ILE A 242 -3.48 -6.01 22.61
C ILE A 242 -3.56 -4.55 22.18
N LEU A 243 -4.77 -4.02 21.98
CA LEU A 243 -5.00 -2.62 21.61
C LEU A 243 -4.50 -1.66 22.70
N LEU A 244 -4.79 -1.94 23.96
CA LEU A 244 -4.31 -1.13 25.09
C LEU A 244 -2.78 -1.10 25.17
N ASP A 245 -2.13 -2.25 24.99
CA ASP A 245 -0.67 -2.35 24.98
C ASP A 245 -0.04 -1.59 23.79
N ILE A 246 -0.64 -1.67 22.60
CA ILE A 246 -0.21 -0.89 21.42
C ILE A 246 -0.31 0.61 21.72
N ILE A 247 -1.42 1.07 22.31
CA ILE A 247 -1.60 2.50 22.63
C ILE A 247 -0.56 2.95 23.67
N ARG A 248 -0.35 2.16 24.71
CA ARG A 248 0.66 2.45 25.74
C ARG A 248 2.05 2.56 25.17
N LEU A 249 2.47 1.59 24.36
CA LEU A 249 3.79 1.59 23.72
C LEU A 249 3.98 2.72 22.71
N ARG A 250 2.95 3.05 21.92
CA ARG A 250 3.00 4.21 21.02
C ARG A 250 3.14 5.52 21.79
N THR A 251 2.46 5.65 22.94
CA THR A 251 2.58 6.82 23.81
C THR A 251 3.97 6.93 24.40
N GLU A 252 4.53 5.83 24.94
CA GLU A 252 5.90 5.77 25.46
C GLU A 252 6.91 6.17 24.37
N LYS A 253 6.79 5.59 23.17
CA LYS A 253 7.63 5.93 22.02
C LYS A 253 7.57 7.42 21.68
N ALA A 254 6.38 8.00 21.61
CA ALA A 254 6.20 9.42 21.32
C ALA A 254 6.86 10.31 22.37
N GLN A 255 6.70 9.98 23.66
CA GLN A 255 7.32 10.73 24.75
C GLN A 255 8.86 10.65 24.72
N MET A 256 9.43 9.49 24.37
CA MET A 256 10.88 9.35 24.16
C MET A 256 11.40 10.27 23.07
N LEU A 257 10.61 10.51 22.03
CA LEU A 257 10.95 11.42 20.91
C LEU A 257 10.57 12.89 21.19
N GLY A 258 10.07 13.21 22.39
CA GLY A 258 9.73 14.57 22.80
C GLY A 258 8.33 15.05 22.38
N TYR A 259 7.47 14.17 21.85
CA TYR A 259 6.09 14.51 21.51
C TYR A 259 5.15 14.39 22.71
N SER A 260 4.10 15.20 22.72
CA SER A 260 3.09 15.18 23.77
C SER A 260 2.25 13.90 23.77
N CYS A 261 1.98 13.35 22.58
CA CYS A 261 1.19 12.14 22.37
C CYS A 261 1.58 11.44 21.06
N ALA A 262 1.10 10.20 20.90
CA ALA A 262 1.35 9.41 19.69
C ALA A 262 0.76 10.05 18.42
N ALA A 263 -0.37 10.77 18.53
CA ALA A 263 -0.97 11.46 17.41
C ALA A 263 -0.04 12.57 16.86
N ASP A 264 0.54 13.40 17.74
CA ASP A 264 1.48 14.45 17.32
C ASP A 264 2.73 13.87 16.66
N MET A 265 3.25 12.76 17.18
CA MET A 265 4.37 12.05 16.56
C MET A 265 4.03 11.59 15.13
N ILE A 266 2.85 11.01 14.94
CA ILE A 266 2.42 10.49 13.62
C ILE A 266 2.10 11.63 12.64
N LEU A 267 1.59 12.75 13.14
CA LEU A 267 1.17 13.89 12.32
C LEU A 267 2.30 14.87 12.00
N ASN A 268 3.45 14.75 12.66
CA ASN A 268 4.56 15.70 12.52
C ASN A 268 5.03 15.94 11.08
N ASP A 269 5.02 14.90 10.25
CA ASP A 269 5.39 14.94 8.82
C ASP A 269 4.18 15.04 7.87
N LYS A 270 2.96 15.19 8.41
CA LYS A 270 1.73 15.32 7.65
C LYS A 270 1.35 16.77 7.45
N MET A 271 0.36 17.04 6.55
CA MET A 271 -0.15 18.39 6.31
C MET A 271 -0.89 18.96 7.54
N ALA A 272 -1.51 18.11 8.34
CA ALA A 272 -2.20 18.49 9.57
C ALA A 272 -1.25 18.91 10.70
N HIS A 273 -0.02 18.39 10.72
CA HIS A 273 1.05 18.68 11.68
C HIS A 273 0.81 18.25 13.13
N ASP A 274 -0.39 18.39 13.68
CA ASP A 274 -0.73 18.08 15.07
C ASP A 274 -2.20 17.66 15.24
N HIS A 275 -2.51 17.03 16.39
CA HIS A 275 -3.85 16.57 16.71
C HIS A 275 -4.86 17.73 16.87
N SER A 276 -4.42 18.89 17.34
CA SER A 276 -5.31 20.06 17.55
C SER A 276 -5.87 20.58 16.21
N THR A 277 -5.04 20.55 15.16
CA THR A 277 -5.46 20.87 13.78
C THR A 277 -6.50 19.86 13.28
N VAL A 278 -6.29 18.57 13.53
CA VAL A 278 -7.25 17.51 13.16
C VAL A 278 -8.56 17.67 13.91
N ASP A 279 -8.52 17.87 15.23
CA ASP A 279 -9.71 18.06 16.07
C ASP A 279 -10.53 19.26 15.61
N THR A 280 -9.86 20.40 15.35
CA THR A 280 -10.50 21.62 14.84
C THR A 280 -11.18 21.38 13.50
N PHE A 281 -10.53 20.63 12.60
CA PHE A 281 -11.11 20.29 11.30
C PHE A 281 -12.32 19.38 11.44
N LEU A 282 -12.22 18.33 12.25
CA LEU A 282 -13.32 17.38 12.51
C LEU A 282 -14.52 18.06 13.17
N ASP A 283 -14.30 18.93 14.15
CA ASP A 283 -15.38 19.65 14.84
C ASP A 283 -16.19 20.51 13.88
N LYS A 284 -15.54 21.19 12.93
CA LYS A 284 -16.25 21.99 11.91
C LYS A 284 -17.16 21.13 11.02
N ILE A 285 -16.76 19.92 10.70
CA ILE A 285 -17.53 18.98 9.87
C ILE A 285 -18.62 18.32 10.72
N MET A 286 -18.28 17.86 11.93
CA MET A 286 -19.12 17.05 12.78
C MET A 286 -20.48 17.72 13.10
N VAL A 287 -20.48 19.02 13.38
CA VAL A 287 -21.72 19.77 13.66
C VAL A 287 -22.72 19.64 12.51
N LYS A 288 -22.24 19.80 11.27
CA LYS A 288 -23.08 19.72 10.06
C LYS A 288 -23.45 18.27 9.72
N ALA A 289 -22.51 17.34 9.85
CA ALA A 289 -22.68 15.92 9.56
C ALA A 289 -23.71 15.30 10.50
N VAL A 290 -23.64 15.58 11.80
CA VAL A 290 -24.63 15.07 12.80
C VAL A 290 -26.02 15.64 12.54
N ALA A 291 -26.11 16.92 12.18
CA ALA A 291 -27.41 17.53 11.84
C ALA A 291 -28.03 16.87 10.59
N LYS A 292 -27.22 16.60 9.55
CA LYS A 292 -27.65 15.91 8.34
C LYS A 292 -28.08 14.47 8.64
N ALA A 293 -27.26 13.70 9.38
CA ALA A 293 -27.56 12.32 9.77
C ALA A 293 -28.87 12.18 10.56
N LYS A 294 -29.16 13.14 11.46
CA LYS A 294 -30.47 13.17 12.15
C LYS A 294 -31.63 13.35 11.19
N GLY A 295 -31.49 14.15 10.14
CA GLY A 295 -32.49 14.30 9.09
C GLY A 295 -32.68 13.01 8.27
N GLU A 296 -31.59 12.32 7.95
CA GLU A 296 -31.59 11.03 7.25
C GLU A 296 -32.29 9.93 8.07
N ILE A 297 -32.04 9.87 9.38
CA ILE A 297 -32.76 8.96 10.29
C ILE A 297 -34.28 9.21 10.22
N LEU A 298 -34.70 10.46 10.20
CA LEU A 298 -36.12 10.79 10.08
C LEU A 298 -36.72 10.37 8.73
N SER A 299 -35.98 10.47 7.66
CA SER A 299 -36.40 9.97 6.35
C SER A 299 -36.51 8.45 6.36
N MET A 300 -35.52 7.74 6.90
CA MET A 300 -35.56 6.27 7.05
C MET A 300 -36.73 5.82 7.96
N GLN A 301 -37.02 6.54 9.05
CA GLN A 301 -38.11 6.22 9.96
C GLN A 301 -39.46 6.24 9.25
N LYS A 302 -39.70 7.15 8.30
CA LYS A 302 -40.95 7.19 7.51
C LYS A 302 -41.19 5.89 6.71
N PHE A 303 -40.11 5.26 6.22
CA PHE A 303 -40.20 3.97 5.51
C PHE A 303 -40.43 2.83 6.52
N MET A 304 -39.82 2.88 7.69
CA MET A 304 -40.06 1.92 8.76
C MET A 304 -41.51 2.03 9.27
N ASP A 305 -42.06 3.22 9.38
CA ASP A 305 -43.44 3.44 9.79
C ASP A 305 -44.45 2.78 8.82
N LYS A 306 -44.17 2.77 7.51
CA LYS A 306 -44.98 2.01 6.53
C LYS A 306 -44.89 0.49 6.76
N ASP A 307 -43.74 -0.04 7.13
CA ASP A 307 -43.58 -1.45 7.46
C ASP A 307 -44.30 -1.80 8.78
N ILE A 308 -44.41 -0.85 9.74
CA ILE A 308 -45.21 -0.99 10.94
C ILE A 308 -46.71 -0.99 10.62
N GLU A 309 -47.18 -0.03 9.79
CA GLU A 309 -48.56 0.07 9.35
C GLU A 309 -49.02 -1.19 8.58
N SER A 310 -48.12 -1.82 7.86
CA SER A 310 -48.32 -3.06 7.12
C SER A 310 -48.24 -4.33 7.99
N GLY A 311 -47.96 -4.18 9.28
CA GLY A 311 -47.84 -5.31 10.22
C GLY A 311 -46.55 -6.12 10.08
N ILE A 312 -45.56 -5.63 9.31
CA ILE A 312 -44.26 -6.27 9.15
C ILE A 312 -43.41 -6.09 10.40
N LEU A 313 -43.52 -4.92 11.06
CA LEU A 313 -42.80 -4.59 12.29
C LEU A 313 -43.77 -4.27 13.44
N PRO A 314 -43.34 -4.51 14.69
CA PRO A 314 -44.12 -4.12 15.87
C PRO A 314 -44.33 -2.61 15.94
N GLU A 315 -45.48 -2.21 16.52
CA GLU A 315 -45.78 -0.82 16.83
C GLU A 315 -44.66 -0.17 17.69
N GLY A 316 -44.31 1.07 17.38
CA GLY A 316 -43.29 1.81 18.11
C GLY A 316 -41.84 1.45 17.76
N SER A 317 -41.61 0.60 16.76
CA SER A 317 -40.25 0.31 16.25
C SER A 317 -39.52 1.59 15.83
N LYS A 318 -38.22 1.67 16.15
CA LYS A 318 -37.35 2.79 15.79
C LYS A 318 -36.13 2.28 15.03
N ILE A 319 -35.59 3.14 14.15
CA ILE A 319 -34.34 2.88 13.42
C ILE A 319 -33.23 2.58 14.44
N GLN A 320 -32.59 1.44 14.27
CA GLN A 320 -31.42 0.97 15.01
C GLN A 320 -30.20 0.91 14.10
N PRO A 321 -28.99 0.76 14.62
CA PRO A 321 -27.79 0.66 13.78
C PRO A 321 -27.86 -0.42 12.68
N TRP A 322 -28.50 -1.55 12.96
CA TRP A 322 -28.68 -2.65 11.98
C TRP A 322 -29.76 -2.37 10.93
N ASP A 323 -30.52 -1.28 11.06
CA ASP A 323 -31.55 -0.87 10.10
C ASP A 323 -31.03 0.16 9.10
N TRP A 324 -29.87 0.78 9.39
CA TRP A 324 -29.34 1.91 8.61
C TRP A 324 -29.19 1.60 7.12
N TRP A 325 -28.44 0.56 6.76
CA TRP A 325 -28.19 0.20 5.37
C TRP A 325 -29.47 -0.15 4.62
N TYR A 326 -30.33 -0.94 5.25
CA TYR A 326 -31.58 -1.40 4.67
C TYR A 326 -32.55 -0.25 4.37
N TYR A 327 -32.80 0.64 5.34
CA TYR A 327 -33.71 1.77 5.13
C TYR A 327 -33.08 2.91 4.33
N SER A 328 -31.76 3.12 4.37
CA SER A 328 -31.08 4.02 3.44
C SER A 328 -31.30 3.62 1.99
N GLU A 329 -31.25 2.31 1.69
CA GLU A 329 -31.51 1.81 0.35
C GLU A 329 -32.97 2.00 -0.07
N LYS A 330 -33.94 1.80 0.85
CA LYS A 330 -35.35 2.10 0.56
C LYS A 330 -35.58 3.59 0.26
N VAL A 331 -34.93 4.48 0.99
CA VAL A 331 -34.97 5.93 0.74
C VAL A 331 -34.36 6.23 -0.63
N ARG A 332 -33.13 5.70 -0.90
CA ARG A 332 -32.43 5.91 -2.16
C ARG A 332 -33.26 5.49 -3.38
N LYS A 333 -33.86 4.29 -3.33
CA LYS A 333 -34.72 3.80 -4.41
C LYS A 333 -35.96 4.68 -4.63
N ALA A 334 -36.55 5.18 -3.54
CA ALA A 334 -37.75 6.00 -3.64
C ALA A 334 -37.47 7.46 -4.09
N GLU A 335 -36.34 8.02 -3.73
CA GLU A 335 -36.00 9.41 -4.05
C GLU A 335 -35.34 9.56 -5.42
N TYR A 336 -34.55 8.57 -5.86
CA TYR A 336 -33.72 8.68 -7.07
C TYR A 336 -34.18 7.77 -8.20
N ASP A 337 -35.10 6.83 -7.95
CA ASP A 337 -35.61 5.84 -8.91
C ASP A 337 -34.48 5.15 -9.71
N LEU A 338 -33.31 4.98 -9.07
CA LEU A 338 -32.12 4.39 -9.66
C LEU A 338 -31.99 2.92 -9.22
N ASN A 339 -32.10 2.03 -10.20
CA ASN A 339 -31.79 0.62 -10.03
C ASN A 339 -30.38 0.35 -10.60
N GLU A 340 -29.43 0.05 -9.74
CA GLU A 340 -28.05 -0.23 -10.18
C GLU A 340 -27.97 -1.43 -11.13
N GLU A 341 -28.83 -2.42 -10.98
CA GLU A 341 -28.87 -3.59 -11.88
C GLU A 341 -29.21 -3.20 -13.33
N GLU A 342 -29.98 -2.12 -13.54
CA GLU A 342 -30.27 -1.59 -14.87
C GLU A 342 -29.10 -0.86 -15.50
N THR A 343 -28.16 -0.35 -14.68
CA THR A 343 -26.98 0.37 -15.16
C THR A 343 -25.78 -0.56 -15.43
N LYS A 344 -25.65 -1.68 -14.71
CA LYS A 344 -24.54 -2.63 -14.85
C LYS A 344 -24.24 -3.08 -16.28
N PRO A 345 -25.22 -3.39 -17.15
CA PRO A 345 -24.94 -3.83 -18.52
C PRO A 345 -24.17 -2.82 -19.39
N TYR A 346 -24.16 -1.54 -18.99
CA TYR A 346 -23.40 -0.49 -19.67
C TYR A 346 -21.92 -0.43 -19.24
N PHE A 347 -21.57 -1.07 -18.13
CA PHE A 347 -20.30 -0.93 -17.44
C PHE A 347 -19.50 -2.24 -17.41
N GLU A 348 -19.27 -2.79 -18.61
CA GLU A 348 -18.32 -3.90 -18.76
C GLU A 348 -16.90 -3.39 -18.47
N LEU A 349 -16.09 -4.20 -17.78
CA LEU A 349 -14.76 -3.83 -17.24
C LEU A 349 -13.85 -3.17 -18.29
N ASN A 350 -13.77 -3.74 -19.51
CA ASN A 350 -12.89 -3.19 -20.55
C ASN A 350 -13.42 -1.84 -21.05
N ASN A 351 -14.73 -1.66 -21.13
CA ASN A 351 -15.33 -0.37 -21.50
C ASN A 351 -15.05 0.69 -20.45
N VAL A 352 -15.17 0.35 -19.17
CA VAL A 352 -14.86 1.26 -18.06
C VAL A 352 -13.37 1.62 -18.08
N ARG A 353 -12.47 0.63 -18.16
CA ARG A 353 -11.02 0.88 -18.27
C ARG A 353 -10.69 1.81 -19.44
N ASN A 354 -11.22 1.53 -20.62
CA ASN A 354 -11.00 2.37 -21.80
C ASN A 354 -11.59 3.78 -21.63
N GLY A 355 -12.71 3.91 -20.89
CA GLY A 355 -13.29 5.20 -20.51
C GLY A 355 -12.37 5.99 -19.58
N VAL A 356 -11.78 5.35 -18.56
CA VAL A 356 -10.79 5.93 -17.65
C VAL A 356 -9.57 6.42 -18.44
N PHE A 357 -9.03 5.59 -19.34
CA PHE A 357 -7.89 5.95 -20.19
C PHE A 357 -8.22 7.14 -21.09
N LYS A 358 -9.39 7.10 -21.73
CA LYS A 358 -9.84 8.18 -22.62
C LYS A 358 -9.97 9.51 -21.89
N ALA A 359 -10.50 9.50 -20.66
CA ALA A 359 -10.58 10.71 -19.83
C ALA A 359 -9.18 11.29 -19.53
N ALA A 360 -8.22 10.44 -19.18
CA ALA A 360 -6.85 10.87 -18.92
C ALA A 360 -6.13 11.39 -20.18
N GLU A 361 -6.30 10.71 -21.32
CA GLU A 361 -5.77 11.17 -22.61
C GLU A 361 -6.26 12.57 -22.96
N MET A 362 -7.54 12.82 -22.74
CA MET A 362 -8.15 14.14 -23.00
C MET A 362 -7.71 15.24 -22.03
N LEU A 363 -7.43 14.88 -20.77
CA LEU A 363 -7.09 15.84 -19.72
C LEU A 363 -5.59 16.19 -19.70
N TYR A 364 -4.74 15.20 -20.00
CA TYR A 364 -3.28 15.31 -19.82
C TYR A 364 -2.49 15.23 -21.12
N ASP A 365 -3.15 15.10 -22.26
CA ASP A 365 -2.51 15.00 -23.59
C ASP A 365 -1.49 13.84 -23.66
N ILE A 366 -1.84 12.71 -23.03
CA ILE A 366 -1.08 11.46 -22.99
C ILE A 366 -1.70 10.42 -23.90
N LYS A 367 -0.97 9.34 -24.19
CA LYS A 367 -1.44 8.19 -24.96
C LYS A 367 -1.18 6.91 -24.19
N ILE A 368 -2.17 6.02 -24.13
CA ILE A 368 -2.10 4.75 -23.41
C ILE A 368 -2.32 3.61 -24.41
N GLU A 369 -1.30 2.79 -24.62
CA GLU A 369 -1.29 1.70 -25.59
C GLU A 369 -0.96 0.37 -24.92
N GLN A 370 -1.77 -0.67 -25.17
CA GLN A 370 -1.51 -2.00 -24.64
C GLN A 370 -0.23 -2.60 -25.21
N VAL A 371 0.56 -3.23 -24.37
CA VAL A 371 1.81 -3.93 -24.67
C VAL A 371 1.68 -5.38 -24.22
N ASN A 372 1.82 -6.35 -25.13
CA ASN A 372 1.51 -7.77 -24.85
C ASN A 372 2.77 -8.65 -24.72
N ASP A 373 3.95 -8.10 -24.88
CA ASP A 373 5.24 -8.82 -24.90
C ASP A 373 6.04 -8.68 -23.59
N LEU A 374 5.53 -7.94 -22.61
CA LEU A 374 6.12 -7.84 -21.29
C LEU A 374 5.72 -9.03 -20.40
N PRO A 375 6.69 -9.66 -19.69
CA PRO A 375 6.37 -10.73 -18.75
C PRO A 375 5.56 -10.17 -17.57
N VAL A 376 4.58 -10.92 -17.09
CA VAL A 376 3.73 -10.52 -15.96
C VAL A 376 3.77 -11.58 -14.86
N TYR A 377 3.53 -11.19 -13.60
CA TYR A 377 3.53 -12.10 -12.46
C TYR A 377 2.27 -12.99 -12.40
N ASN A 378 1.19 -12.59 -13.09
CA ASN A 378 -0.03 -13.38 -13.21
C ASN A 378 -0.67 -13.13 -14.59
N SER A 379 -1.25 -14.16 -15.19
CA SER A 379 -1.82 -14.09 -16.56
C SER A 379 -3.03 -13.14 -16.72
N GLU A 380 -3.64 -12.70 -15.62
CA GLU A 380 -4.74 -11.74 -15.62
C GLU A 380 -4.26 -10.28 -15.61
N VAL A 381 -2.95 -10.05 -15.46
CA VAL A 381 -2.35 -8.72 -15.46
C VAL A 381 -2.16 -8.24 -16.90
N GLU A 382 -2.63 -7.04 -17.19
CA GLU A 382 -2.42 -6.37 -18.47
C GLU A 382 -1.41 -5.23 -18.33
N THR A 383 -0.63 -4.99 -19.36
CA THR A 383 0.43 -3.98 -19.39
C THR A 383 0.19 -2.93 -20.46
N PHE A 384 0.48 -1.67 -20.15
CA PHE A 384 0.26 -0.52 -21.02
C PHE A 384 1.47 0.40 -21.02
N LYS A 385 1.89 0.82 -22.21
CA LYS A 385 2.82 1.93 -22.40
C LYS A 385 2.06 3.24 -22.27
N VAL A 386 2.54 4.14 -21.44
CA VAL A 386 2.05 5.52 -21.34
C VAL A 386 3.11 6.44 -21.94
N SER A 387 2.72 7.24 -22.92
CA SER A 387 3.59 8.19 -23.61
C SER A 387 2.95 9.58 -23.66
N ASP A 388 3.79 10.60 -23.83
CA ASP A 388 3.33 11.95 -24.12
C ASP A 388 2.87 12.09 -25.58
N LYS A 389 2.36 13.26 -25.93
CA LYS A 389 1.87 13.56 -27.29
C LYS A 389 2.95 13.43 -28.38
N ASP A 390 4.23 13.58 -28.01
CA ASP A 390 5.37 13.54 -28.93
C ASP A 390 5.99 12.11 -29.01
N GLY A 391 5.42 11.15 -28.26
CA GLY A 391 5.83 9.74 -28.19
C GLY A 391 6.90 9.45 -27.15
N GLY A 392 7.28 10.43 -26.33
CA GLY A 392 8.20 10.24 -25.19
C GLY A 392 7.59 9.33 -24.12
N LEU A 393 8.38 8.37 -23.61
CA LEU A 393 7.92 7.45 -22.57
C LEU A 393 7.65 8.19 -21.26
N ILE A 394 6.42 8.08 -20.75
CA ILE A 394 6.03 8.54 -19.41
C ILE A 394 6.22 7.43 -18.39
N GLY A 395 5.85 6.19 -18.70
CA GLY A 395 6.01 5.03 -17.85
C GLY A 395 5.28 3.81 -18.35
N ILE A 396 5.39 2.72 -17.60
CA ILE A 396 4.59 1.50 -17.82
C ILE A 396 3.51 1.45 -16.75
N PHE A 397 2.28 1.22 -17.19
CA PHE A 397 1.13 1.03 -16.33
C PHE A 397 0.64 -0.42 -16.41
N MET A 398 0.34 -1.01 -15.26
CA MET A 398 -0.18 -2.37 -15.15
C MET A 398 -1.56 -2.34 -14.50
N THR A 399 -2.46 -3.19 -14.97
CA THR A 399 -3.77 -3.40 -14.33
C THR A 399 -3.89 -4.84 -13.87
N ASP A 400 -4.21 -5.02 -12.60
CA ASP A 400 -4.52 -6.30 -11.96
C ASP A 400 -5.90 -6.20 -11.33
N TYR A 401 -6.95 -6.28 -12.14
CA TYR A 401 -8.30 -5.89 -11.76
C TYR A 401 -9.20 -7.02 -11.28
N LEU A 402 -8.83 -8.28 -11.55
CA LEU A 402 -9.69 -9.42 -11.25
C LEU A 402 -9.41 -10.03 -9.88
N PRO A 403 -10.44 -10.48 -9.15
CA PRO A 403 -10.28 -11.12 -7.84
C PRO A 403 -9.69 -12.52 -7.96
N ARG A 404 -8.81 -12.89 -7.02
CA ARG A 404 -8.21 -14.23 -6.87
C ARG A 404 -8.20 -14.64 -5.41
N SER A 405 -8.22 -15.95 -5.14
CA SER A 405 -8.22 -16.49 -3.77
C SER A 405 -6.95 -16.14 -2.97
N VAL A 406 -5.84 -15.90 -3.68
CA VAL A 406 -4.53 -15.53 -3.12
C VAL A 406 -4.26 -14.03 -3.20
N LYS A 407 -5.24 -13.23 -3.58
CA LYS A 407 -5.13 -11.78 -3.70
C LYS A 407 -5.76 -11.09 -2.50
N ARG A 408 -5.08 -10.09 -1.96
CA ARG A 408 -5.61 -9.27 -0.86
C ARG A 408 -6.87 -8.52 -1.32
N GLY A 409 -7.86 -8.40 -0.44
CA GLY A 409 -9.09 -7.65 -0.72
C GLY A 409 -8.87 -6.14 -0.73
N GLY A 410 -9.74 -5.42 -1.41
CA GLY A 410 -9.68 -3.97 -1.59
C GLY A 410 -9.13 -3.56 -2.95
N ALA A 411 -8.75 -2.30 -3.07
CA ALA A 411 -8.08 -1.75 -4.24
C ALA A 411 -6.92 -0.84 -3.79
N TRP A 412 -5.87 -0.76 -4.60
CA TRP A 412 -4.72 0.10 -4.32
C TRP A 412 -3.89 0.35 -5.57
N MET A 413 -3.17 1.46 -5.56
CA MET A 413 -2.06 1.73 -6.46
C MET A 413 -0.74 1.38 -5.78
N SER A 414 0.21 0.83 -6.53
CA SER A 414 1.58 0.63 -6.10
C SER A 414 2.56 0.78 -7.27
N ASN A 415 3.86 0.69 -6.97
CA ASN A 415 4.91 0.79 -7.97
C ASN A 415 5.93 -0.34 -7.82
N PHE A 416 6.36 -0.88 -8.95
CA PHE A 416 7.52 -1.76 -9.04
C PHE A 416 8.82 -0.95 -9.14
N ARG A 417 8.71 0.28 -9.64
CA ARG A 417 9.80 1.25 -9.75
C ARG A 417 9.25 2.66 -9.72
N ASP A 418 9.86 3.52 -8.89
CA ASP A 418 9.63 4.96 -8.90
C ASP A 418 10.30 5.63 -10.09
N GLN A 419 9.85 6.83 -10.44
CA GLN A 419 10.59 7.71 -11.32
C GLN A 419 11.72 8.41 -10.54
N TYR A 420 12.91 8.50 -11.12
CA TYR A 420 14.05 9.22 -10.55
C TYR A 420 15.11 9.50 -11.62
N THR A 421 16.10 10.31 -11.27
CA THR A 421 17.29 10.52 -12.10
C THR A 421 18.44 9.66 -11.57
N ASP A 422 19.02 8.82 -12.43
CA ASP A 422 20.15 7.97 -12.06
C ASP A 422 21.48 8.75 -11.94
N ALA A 423 22.54 8.05 -11.54
CA ALA A 423 23.87 8.63 -11.39
C ALA A 423 24.49 9.16 -12.72
N ALA A 424 24.00 8.68 -13.87
CA ALA A 424 24.42 9.15 -15.18
C ALA A 424 23.61 10.34 -15.70
N GLY A 425 22.56 10.74 -14.96
CA GLY A 425 21.64 11.83 -15.33
C GLY A 425 20.48 11.37 -16.22
N ASN A 426 20.24 10.08 -16.35
CA ASN A 426 19.11 9.56 -17.11
C ASN A 426 17.81 9.62 -16.27
N ASP A 427 16.72 10.02 -16.91
CA ASP A 427 15.37 9.98 -16.33
C ASP A 427 14.84 8.52 -16.39
N ILE A 428 14.83 7.85 -15.23
CA ILE A 428 14.32 6.49 -15.08
C ILE A 428 12.82 6.56 -14.89
N ARG A 429 12.07 6.02 -15.85
CA ARG A 429 10.61 6.12 -15.85
C ARG A 429 9.95 5.06 -14.96
N PRO A 430 8.79 5.38 -14.36
CA PRO A 430 8.12 4.53 -13.37
C PRO A 430 7.48 3.29 -14.00
N ILE A 431 7.26 2.27 -13.15
CA ILE A 431 6.42 1.10 -13.44
C ILE A 431 5.36 1.03 -12.34
N ILE A 432 4.13 1.35 -12.70
CA ILE A 432 3.00 1.52 -11.79
C ILE A 432 1.99 0.39 -11.99
N VAL A 433 1.36 -0.04 -10.91
CA VAL A 433 0.27 -1.02 -10.95
C VAL A 433 -0.95 -0.54 -10.17
N ASN A 434 -2.14 -0.71 -10.74
CA ASN A 434 -3.40 -0.67 -10.01
C ASN A 434 -3.90 -2.08 -9.79
N VAL A 435 -4.15 -2.42 -8.53
CA VAL A 435 -4.69 -3.71 -8.11
C VAL A 435 -6.11 -3.49 -7.60
N CYS A 436 -7.07 -4.26 -8.13
CA CYS A 436 -8.48 -4.20 -7.72
C CYS A 436 -9.05 -5.61 -7.60
N ASN A 437 -10.31 -5.72 -7.18
CA ASN A 437 -11.05 -6.97 -7.08
C ASN A 437 -12.45 -6.78 -7.70
N PHE A 438 -12.52 -6.48 -9.00
CA PHE A 438 -13.75 -6.15 -9.71
C PHE A 438 -14.52 -7.38 -10.19
N GLY A 439 -15.84 -7.35 -10.02
CA GLY A 439 -16.74 -8.42 -10.42
C GLY A 439 -16.63 -9.68 -9.54
N GLN A 440 -17.29 -10.75 -9.97
CA GLN A 440 -17.20 -12.05 -9.30
C GLN A 440 -16.23 -12.98 -10.06
N PRO A 441 -15.52 -13.88 -9.37
CA PRO A 441 -14.53 -14.76 -10.02
C PRO A 441 -15.11 -15.57 -11.19
N ASP A 442 -16.34 -16.06 -11.03
CA ASP A 442 -17.00 -16.97 -12.01
C ASP A 442 -17.77 -16.27 -13.12
N ASP A 443 -17.87 -14.93 -13.11
CA ASP A 443 -18.56 -14.20 -14.15
C ASP A 443 -17.80 -14.27 -15.48
N THR A 444 -18.47 -14.64 -16.56
CA THR A 444 -17.89 -14.65 -17.92
C THR A 444 -17.74 -13.25 -18.49
N VAL A 445 -18.61 -12.32 -18.08
CA VAL A 445 -18.55 -10.90 -18.41
C VAL A 445 -18.51 -10.11 -17.11
N LYS A 446 -17.46 -9.33 -16.91
CA LYS A 446 -17.27 -8.53 -15.69
C LYS A 446 -18.04 -7.21 -15.82
N LEU A 447 -19.22 -7.15 -15.21
CA LEU A 447 -20.06 -5.96 -15.16
C LEU A 447 -19.81 -5.24 -13.82
N LEU A 448 -19.45 -3.97 -13.88
CA LEU A 448 -19.08 -3.17 -12.71
C LEU A 448 -20.28 -2.43 -12.12
N SER A 449 -20.31 -2.34 -10.80
CA SER A 449 -21.16 -1.40 -10.07
C SER A 449 -20.63 0.03 -10.20
N ILE A 450 -21.45 1.02 -9.86
CA ILE A 450 -21.02 2.43 -9.84
C ILE A 450 -19.86 2.64 -8.84
N ASP A 451 -19.88 1.94 -7.71
CA ASP A 451 -18.81 2.00 -6.69
C ASP A 451 -17.49 1.45 -7.24
N GLU A 452 -17.51 0.32 -7.97
CA GLU A 452 -16.33 -0.23 -8.64
C GLU A 452 -15.79 0.70 -9.73
N ILE A 453 -16.67 1.39 -10.46
CA ILE A 453 -16.27 2.40 -11.44
C ILE A 453 -15.56 3.58 -10.74
N GLN A 454 -16.13 4.09 -9.65
CA GLN A 454 -15.52 5.16 -8.87
C GLN A 454 -14.15 4.72 -8.34
N THR A 455 -14.04 3.48 -7.87
CA THR A 455 -12.77 2.88 -7.44
C THR A 455 -11.76 2.84 -8.59
N ALA A 456 -12.16 2.42 -9.80
CA ALA A 456 -11.27 2.40 -10.97
C ALA A 456 -10.70 3.79 -11.30
N PHE A 457 -11.54 4.83 -11.26
CA PHE A 457 -11.09 6.22 -11.46
C PHE A 457 -10.19 6.70 -10.32
N HIS A 458 -10.51 6.34 -9.07
CA HIS A 458 -9.74 6.71 -7.87
C HIS A 458 -8.32 6.13 -7.94
N GLU A 459 -8.19 4.81 -8.12
CA GLU A 459 -6.89 4.14 -8.20
C GLU A 459 -6.07 4.61 -9.41
N PHE A 460 -6.75 4.91 -10.52
CA PHE A 460 -6.06 5.49 -11.67
C PHE A 460 -5.60 6.93 -11.43
N GLY A 461 -6.29 7.69 -10.59
CA GLY A 461 -5.83 9.00 -10.12
C GLY A 461 -4.48 8.91 -9.40
N HIS A 462 -4.32 7.93 -8.50
CA HIS A 462 -3.03 7.63 -7.86
C HIS A 462 -1.98 7.18 -8.89
N ALA A 463 -2.36 6.35 -9.87
CA ALA A 463 -1.46 5.92 -10.93
C ALA A 463 -0.96 7.10 -11.76
N LEU A 464 -1.81 8.06 -12.11
CA LEU A 464 -1.42 9.29 -12.81
C LEU A 464 -0.43 10.11 -11.98
N HIS A 465 -0.60 10.19 -10.66
CA HIS A 465 0.37 10.86 -9.78
C HIS A 465 1.76 10.21 -9.87
N GLY A 466 1.82 8.86 -9.84
CA GLY A 466 3.08 8.14 -10.00
C GLY A 466 3.67 8.24 -11.41
N LEU A 467 2.84 8.22 -12.47
CA LEU A 467 3.28 8.25 -13.85
C LEU A 467 3.78 9.64 -14.29
N LEU A 468 3.04 10.70 -13.95
CA LEU A 468 3.30 12.06 -14.46
C LEU A 468 4.38 12.81 -13.68
N THR A 469 4.95 12.21 -12.64
CA THR A 469 6.02 12.82 -11.85
C THR A 469 7.29 13.07 -12.67
N LYS A 470 8.06 14.12 -12.30
CA LYS A 470 9.32 14.53 -12.93
C LYS A 470 10.31 15.02 -11.86
N CYS A 471 10.48 14.21 -10.83
CA CYS A 471 11.42 14.49 -9.75
C CYS A 471 12.82 13.95 -10.05
N HIS A 472 13.84 14.49 -9.40
CA HIS A 472 15.19 13.96 -9.49
C HIS A 472 15.45 12.84 -8.47
N TYR A 473 14.75 12.86 -7.32
CA TYR A 473 15.01 11.98 -6.19
C TYR A 473 13.80 11.10 -5.87
N LYS A 474 14.07 9.80 -5.58
CA LYS A 474 13.04 8.80 -5.30
C LYS A 474 12.14 9.19 -4.13
N ASP A 475 12.73 9.69 -3.06
CA ASP A 475 12.04 9.99 -1.80
C ASP A 475 11.02 11.15 -1.89
N VAL A 476 11.00 11.88 -2.99
CA VAL A 476 10.01 12.95 -3.26
C VAL A 476 9.27 12.75 -4.57
N SER A 477 9.42 11.58 -5.19
CA SER A 477 8.81 11.24 -6.48
C SER A 477 7.42 10.65 -6.31
N GLY A 478 6.52 10.95 -7.24
CA GLY A 478 5.18 10.36 -7.33
C GLY A 478 4.40 10.50 -6.03
N THR A 479 3.92 9.36 -5.51
CA THR A 479 3.10 9.29 -4.30
C THR A 479 3.91 9.39 -3.00
N SER A 480 5.23 9.64 -3.06
CA SER A 480 6.08 9.93 -1.90
C SER A 480 5.83 11.32 -1.30
N VAL A 481 4.58 11.66 -1.04
CA VAL A 481 4.08 12.91 -0.45
C VAL A 481 3.59 12.69 0.99
N ALA A 482 3.12 13.74 1.67
CA ALA A 482 2.46 13.58 2.96
C ALA A 482 1.22 12.66 2.81
N HIS A 483 1.04 11.73 3.76
CA HIS A 483 -0.01 10.70 3.66
C HIS A 483 -1.43 11.29 3.59
N ASP A 484 -1.65 12.46 4.20
CA ASP A 484 -2.91 13.19 4.22
C ASP A 484 -3.03 14.23 3.08
N PHE A 485 -2.19 14.12 2.05
CA PHE A 485 -2.31 14.92 0.83
C PHE A 485 -3.44 14.42 -0.07
N VAL A 486 -3.74 13.10 -0.04
CA VAL A 486 -4.73 12.45 -0.90
C VAL A 486 -5.86 11.89 -0.06
#